data_bd2f05eb0ab8c8c6fe73f45ccd04eaa5
#
_entry.id   bd2f05eb0ab8c8c6fe73f45ccd04eaa5
#
_cell.length_a   1.000
_cell.length_b   1.000
_cell.length_c   1.000
_cell.angle_alpha   90.00
_cell.angle_beta   90.00
_cell.angle_gamma   90.00
#
_symmetry.space_group_name_H-M   'P 1'
#
loop_
_entity.id
_entity.type
_entity.pdbx_description
1 polymer ?
#
loop_
_entity_poly.entity_id
_entity_poly.type
_entity_poly.pdbx_seq_one_letter_code
_entity_poly.pdbx_strand_id
1 'polypeptide(L)'
;IRRQRQMCIRDRAVQADREGVARRYAAQWNAVVVLKGARTVVAAPDGRVCVNPTGNPGLARGGSGDVLAGMMSALLACGLSACEAAACAVWLHGAAADRAARQKGEYGMLPQDIFAHLGQIFAENDR
;
A
#
# COMPACT_ATOMS: atom_id res chain seq x y z
N ILE A 1 17.03 17.04 18.73
CA ILE A 1 15.73 17.57 19.19
C ILE A 1 15.04 18.40 18.07
N ARG A 2 15.76 19.29 17.41
CA ARG A 2 15.21 20.11 16.32
C ARG A 2 14.79 19.27 15.11
N ARG A 3 15.56 18.23 14.74
CA ARG A 3 15.23 17.29 13.67
C ARG A 3 14.01 16.42 14.02
N GLN A 4 13.90 15.97 15.24
CA GLN A 4 12.73 15.20 15.71
C GLN A 4 11.45 16.03 15.69
N ARG A 5 11.51 17.30 16.10
CA ARG A 5 10.36 18.22 16.02
C ARG A 5 9.93 18.47 14.57
N GLN A 6 10.87 18.63 13.65
CA GLN A 6 10.56 18.82 12.23
C GLN A 6 9.96 17.56 11.61
N MET A 7 10.43 16.36 11.98
CA MET A 7 9.82 15.09 11.55
C MET A 7 8.39 14.97 12.08
N CYS A 8 8.15 15.21 13.37
CA CYS A 8 6.81 15.16 13.95
C CYS A 8 5.82 16.15 13.32
N ILE A 9 6.27 17.36 12.97
CA ILE A 9 5.42 18.36 12.30
C ILE A 9 5.10 17.92 10.88
N ARG A 10 6.06 17.38 10.13
CA ARG A 10 5.85 16.83 8.79
C ARG A 10 4.90 15.63 8.81
N ASP A 11 5.09 14.72 9.75
CA ASP A 11 4.22 13.56 9.93
C ASP A 11 2.79 13.96 10.25
N ARG A 12 2.58 14.94 11.13
CA ARG A 12 1.25 15.48 11.44
C ARG A 12 0.60 16.13 10.23
N ALA A 13 1.34 16.93 9.46
CA ALA A 13 0.84 17.57 8.25
C ALA A 13 0.45 16.54 7.19
N VAL A 14 1.26 15.49 7.01
CA VAL A 14 0.97 14.38 6.10
C VAL A 14 -0.29 13.63 6.55
N GLN A 15 -0.42 13.30 7.84
CA GLN A 15 -1.60 12.60 8.36
C GLN A 15 -2.88 13.44 8.33
N ALA A 16 -2.78 14.78 8.41
CA ALA A 16 -3.93 15.67 8.35
C ALA A 16 -4.56 15.74 6.94
N ASP A 17 -3.75 15.60 5.87
CA ASP A 17 -4.22 15.64 4.48
C ASP A 17 -3.40 14.70 3.59
N ARG A 18 -3.60 13.40 3.78
CA ARG A 18 -2.85 12.35 3.08
C ARG A 18 -3.09 12.38 1.56
N GLU A 19 -4.33 12.57 1.15
CA GLU A 19 -4.69 12.61 -0.27
C GLU A 19 -4.09 13.83 -0.96
N GLY A 20 -4.20 15.01 -0.35
CA GLY A 20 -3.63 16.25 -0.90
C GLY A 20 -2.11 16.20 -0.98
N VAL A 21 -1.45 15.65 0.05
CA VAL A 21 0.02 15.46 0.05
C VAL A 21 0.44 14.50 -1.06
N ALA A 22 -0.21 13.33 -1.17
CA ALA A 22 0.12 12.36 -2.20
C ALA A 22 -0.08 12.93 -3.61
N ARG A 23 -1.19 13.62 -3.84
CA ARG A 23 -1.49 14.28 -5.12
C ARG A 23 -0.46 15.33 -5.48
N ARG A 24 -0.09 16.19 -4.54
CA ARG A 24 0.91 17.25 -4.77
C ARG A 24 2.26 16.67 -5.16
N TYR A 25 2.75 15.67 -4.43
CA TYR A 25 4.05 15.06 -4.74
C TYR A 25 4.02 14.21 -6.01
N ALA A 26 2.90 13.55 -6.33
CA ALA A 26 2.75 12.85 -7.60
C ALA A 26 2.89 13.80 -8.80
N ALA A 27 2.26 14.97 -8.73
CA ALA A 27 2.39 16.00 -9.76
C ALA A 27 3.82 16.59 -9.79
N GLN A 28 4.38 16.93 -8.64
CA GLN A 28 5.71 17.55 -8.54
C GLN A 28 6.82 16.64 -9.07
N TRP A 29 6.75 15.34 -8.78
CA TRP A 29 7.76 14.37 -9.19
C TRP A 29 7.45 13.70 -10.53
N ASN A 30 6.28 13.98 -11.11
CA ASN A 30 5.76 13.29 -12.29
C ASN A 30 5.82 11.76 -12.14
N ALA A 31 5.38 11.27 -11.01
CA ALA A 31 5.46 9.86 -10.62
C ALA A 31 4.20 9.42 -9.86
N VAL A 32 3.93 8.12 -9.89
CA VAL A 32 2.91 7.55 -9.00
C VAL A 32 3.45 7.49 -7.58
N VAL A 33 2.72 8.08 -6.65
CA VAL A 33 3.06 8.10 -5.22
C VAL A 33 2.15 7.14 -4.47
N VAL A 34 2.76 6.25 -3.70
CA VAL A 34 2.06 5.34 -2.78
C VAL A 34 2.37 5.76 -1.35
N LEU A 35 1.41 6.37 -0.71
CA LEU A 35 1.51 6.80 0.68
C LEU A 35 0.94 5.70 1.58
N LYS A 36 1.84 4.85 2.11
CA LYS A 36 1.48 3.71 2.95
C LYS A 36 0.88 4.14 4.29
N GLY A 37 0.02 3.30 4.83
CA GLY A 37 -0.62 3.47 6.13
C GLY A 37 -1.99 2.84 6.17
N ALA A 38 -2.76 3.11 7.23
CA ALA A 38 -4.17 2.81 7.24
C ALA A 38 -4.83 3.54 6.06
N ARG A 39 -5.54 2.79 5.19
CA ARG A 39 -6.09 3.35 3.95
C ARG A 39 -5.00 3.95 3.05
N THR A 40 -4.07 3.12 2.60
CA THR A 40 -3.00 3.52 1.67
C THR A 40 -3.55 4.35 0.51
N VAL A 41 -2.91 5.48 0.25
CA VAL A 41 -3.28 6.40 -0.83
C VAL A 41 -2.36 6.16 -2.02
N VAL A 42 -2.94 5.98 -3.20
CA VAL A 42 -2.22 5.93 -4.48
C VAL A 42 -2.60 7.17 -5.29
N ALA A 43 -1.65 8.00 -5.63
CA ALA A 43 -1.85 9.20 -6.44
C ALA A 43 -1.04 9.13 -7.74
N ALA A 44 -1.68 9.45 -8.85
CA ALA A 44 -1.04 9.55 -10.16
C ALA A 44 -0.72 11.00 -10.51
N PRO A 45 0.29 11.26 -11.39
CA PRO A 45 0.67 12.62 -11.77
C PRO A 45 -0.42 13.38 -12.51
N ASP A 46 -1.39 12.69 -13.10
CA ASP A 46 -2.56 13.29 -13.77
C ASP A 46 -3.68 13.76 -12.80
N GLY A 47 -3.47 13.62 -11.49
CA GLY A 47 -4.39 14.06 -10.44
C GLY A 47 -5.36 12.97 -9.95
N ARG A 48 -5.38 11.78 -10.55
CA ARG A 48 -6.17 10.65 -10.03
C ARG A 48 -5.65 10.22 -8.68
N VAL A 49 -6.57 9.97 -7.76
CA VAL A 49 -6.26 9.47 -6.40
C VAL A 49 -7.18 8.30 -6.08
N CYS A 50 -6.59 7.26 -5.53
CA CYS A 50 -7.29 6.08 -5.05
C CYS A 50 -6.92 5.85 -3.58
N VAL A 51 -7.92 5.60 -2.74
CA VAL A 51 -7.74 5.24 -1.34
C VAL A 51 -8.08 3.77 -1.17
N ASN A 52 -7.10 2.99 -0.74
CA ASN A 52 -7.26 1.54 -0.60
C ASN A 52 -8.06 1.18 0.67
N PRO A 53 -9.17 0.42 0.54
CA PRO A 53 -10.00 0.04 1.68
C PRO A 53 -9.50 -1.22 2.42
N THR A 54 -8.55 -1.98 1.85
CA THR A 54 -8.09 -3.26 2.39
C THR A 54 -6.89 -3.09 3.32
N GLY A 55 -6.63 -4.09 4.14
CA GLY A 55 -5.51 -4.12 5.05
C GLY A 55 -5.92 -3.93 6.51
N ASN A 56 -5.00 -4.27 7.41
CA ASN A 56 -5.20 -4.22 8.86
C ASN A 56 -3.89 -3.86 9.57
N PRO A 57 -3.93 -3.54 10.88
CA PRO A 57 -2.74 -3.18 11.66
C PRO A 57 -1.64 -4.24 11.71
N GLY A 58 -1.94 -5.50 11.43
CA GLY A 58 -0.96 -6.58 11.32
C GLY A 58 0.11 -6.33 10.25
N LEU A 59 -0.17 -5.48 9.26
CA LEU A 59 0.77 -5.03 8.25
C LEU A 59 1.83 -4.03 8.77
N ALA A 60 1.67 -3.48 9.96
CA ALA A 60 2.65 -2.59 10.59
C ALA A 60 3.85 -3.37 11.14
N ARG A 61 4.50 -4.14 10.28
CA ARG A 61 5.68 -4.97 10.60
C ARG A 61 6.78 -4.78 9.58
N GLY A 62 8.02 -4.96 10.01
CA GLY A 62 9.18 -5.03 9.11
C GLY A 62 8.99 -6.13 8.07
N GLY A 63 9.26 -5.82 6.82
CA GLY A 63 9.10 -6.74 5.68
C GLY A 63 7.79 -6.59 4.90
N SER A 64 6.73 -6.07 5.49
CA SER A 64 5.45 -5.85 4.77
C SER A 64 5.59 -4.91 3.58
N GLY A 65 6.41 -3.86 3.73
CA GLY A 65 6.69 -2.92 2.64
C GLY A 65 7.51 -3.55 1.52
N ASP A 66 8.42 -4.46 1.83
CA ASP A 66 9.22 -5.19 0.83
C ASP A 66 8.34 -6.13 0.00
N VAL A 67 7.41 -6.81 0.64
CA VAL A 67 6.40 -7.65 -0.04
C VAL A 67 5.58 -6.79 -1.01
N LEU A 68 5.08 -5.65 -0.56
CA LEU A 68 4.31 -4.72 -1.39
C LEU A 68 5.12 -4.22 -2.58
N ALA A 69 6.37 -3.81 -2.36
CA ALA A 69 7.27 -3.36 -3.42
C ALA A 69 7.53 -4.46 -4.46
N GLY A 70 7.73 -5.70 -4.01
CA GLY A 70 7.88 -6.86 -4.89
C GLY A 70 6.63 -7.11 -5.74
N MET A 71 5.44 -6.99 -5.15
CA MET A 71 4.18 -7.14 -5.86
C MET A 71 3.99 -6.05 -6.93
N MET A 72 4.30 -4.79 -6.61
CA MET A 72 4.26 -3.70 -7.58
C MET A 72 5.21 -3.95 -8.75
N SER A 73 6.44 -4.38 -8.45
CA SER A 73 7.44 -4.68 -9.47
C SER A 73 7.00 -5.82 -10.41
N ALA A 74 6.41 -6.87 -9.84
CA ALA A 74 5.87 -7.99 -10.62
C ALA A 74 4.74 -7.55 -11.56
N LEU A 75 3.81 -6.74 -11.08
CA LEU A 75 2.69 -6.23 -11.89
C LEU A 75 3.16 -5.28 -12.99
N LEU A 76 4.17 -4.44 -12.72
CA LEU A 76 4.83 -3.63 -13.75
C LEU A 76 5.47 -4.52 -14.82
N ALA A 77 6.16 -5.58 -14.43
CA ALA A 77 6.74 -6.56 -15.36
C ALA A 77 5.69 -7.29 -16.20
N CYS A 78 4.47 -7.46 -15.68
CA CYS A 78 3.32 -7.99 -16.42
C CYS A 78 2.71 -6.99 -17.40
N GLY A 79 3.20 -5.76 -17.47
CA GLY A 79 2.77 -4.75 -18.43
C GLY A 79 1.69 -3.79 -17.95
N LEU A 80 1.32 -3.81 -16.67
CA LEU A 80 0.40 -2.81 -16.12
C LEU A 80 1.09 -1.43 -16.08
N SER A 81 0.31 -0.37 -16.25
CA SER A 81 0.79 0.99 -16.00
C SER A 81 1.18 1.17 -14.54
N ALA A 82 2.00 2.17 -14.23
CA ALA A 82 2.44 2.44 -12.87
C ALA A 82 1.26 2.66 -11.89
N CYS A 83 0.22 3.36 -12.33
CA CYS A 83 -0.97 3.60 -11.52
C CYS A 83 -1.77 2.32 -11.28
N GLU A 84 -1.99 1.52 -12.32
CA GLU A 84 -2.70 0.23 -12.22
C GLU A 84 -1.93 -0.75 -11.35
N ALA A 85 -0.62 -0.89 -11.56
CA ALA A 85 0.25 -1.77 -10.77
C ALA A 85 0.22 -1.38 -9.28
N ALA A 86 0.33 -0.09 -8.97
CA ALA A 86 0.28 0.39 -7.59
C ALA A 86 -1.09 0.14 -6.96
N ALA A 87 -2.18 0.52 -7.60
CA ALA A 87 -3.54 0.34 -7.08
C ALA A 87 -3.89 -1.15 -6.87
N CYS A 88 -3.56 -1.99 -7.85
CA CYS A 88 -3.76 -3.43 -7.77
C CYS A 88 -2.92 -4.07 -6.66
N ALA A 89 -1.64 -3.72 -6.58
CA ALA A 89 -0.74 -4.27 -5.56
C ALA A 89 -1.19 -3.92 -4.13
N VAL A 90 -1.55 -2.67 -3.87
CA VAL A 90 -1.99 -2.27 -2.52
C VAL A 90 -3.30 -2.95 -2.13
N TRP A 91 -4.21 -3.13 -3.08
CA TRP A 91 -5.46 -3.84 -2.82
C TRP A 91 -5.23 -5.33 -2.52
N LEU A 92 -4.48 -6.02 -3.38
CA LEU A 92 -4.14 -7.44 -3.22
C LEU A 92 -3.37 -7.70 -1.92
N HIS A 93 -2.39 -6.86 -1.62
CA HIS A 93 -1.59 -6.93 -0.39
C HIS A 93 -2.47 -6.80 0.85
N GLY A 94 -3.35 -5.81 0.88
CA GLY A 94 -4.29 -5.62 1.98
C GLY A 94 -5.32 -6.73 2.09
N ALA A 95 -5.91 -7.16 0.99
CA ALA A 95 -6.89 -8.26 0.97
C ALA A 95 -6.30 -9.60 1.44
N ALA A 96 -5.06 -9.90 1.02
CA ALA A 96 -4.35 -11.10 1.49
C ALA A 96 -4.01 -11.00 2.98
N ALA A 97 -3.61 -9.83 3.45
CA ALA A 97 -3.36 -9.58 4.87
C ALA A 97 -4.63 -9.72 5.72
N ASP A 98 -5.78 -9.27 5.22
CA ASP A 98 -7.06 -9.42 5.91
C ASP A 98 -7.46 -10.90 6.06
N ARG A 99 -7.16 -11.73 5.05
CA ARG A 99 -7.35 -13.18 5.14
C ARG A 99 -6.39 -13.82 6.14
N ALA A 100 -5.12 -13.42 6.13
CA ALA A 100 -4.14 -13.90 7.10
C ALA A 100 -4.54 -13.54 8.53
N ALA A 101 -5.02 -12.33 8.77
CA ALA A 101 -5.49 -11.88 10.07
C ALA A 101 -6.71 -12.67 10.58
N ARG A 102 -7.61 -13.08 9.70
CA ARG A 102 -8.75 -13.94 10.09
C ARG A 102 -8.30 -15.32 10.57
N GLN A 103 -7.21 -15.85 10.05
CA GLN A 103 -6.67 -17.16 10.45
C GLN A 103 -5.75 -17.10 11.65
N LYS A 104 -4.88 -16.10 11.73
CA LYS A 104 -3.79 -16.01 12.71
C LYS A 104 -3.94 -14.86 13.70
N GLY A 105 -4.92 -14.00 13.51
CA GLY A 105 -5.02 -12.71 14.21
C GLY A 105 -4.01 -11.69 13.68
N GLU A 106 -4.25 -10.42 13.94
CA GLU A 106 -3.37 -9.31 13.50
C GLU A 106 -1.98 -9.40 14.11
N TYR A 107 -1.85 -9.88 15.35
CA TYR A 107 -0.57 -10.07 16.04
C TYR A 107 0.19 -11.31 15.60
N GLY A 108 -0.51 -12.34 15.14
CA GLY A 108 0.09 -13.62 14.74
C GLY A 108 0.50 -13.70 13.27
N MET A 109 -0.01 -12.81 12.43
CA MET A 109 0.33 -12.81 11.00
C MET A 109 1.73 -12.27 10.74
N LEU A 110 2.37 -12.81 9.72
CA LEU A 110 3.70 -12.42 9.24
C LEU A 110 3.61 -11.94 7.79
N PRO A 111 4.57 -11.13 7.30
CA PRO A 111 4.56 -10.66 5.91
C PRO A 111 4.49 -11.78 4.86
N GLN A 112 5.16 -12.91 5.11
CA GLN A 112 5.13 -14.07 4.22
C GLN A 112 3.77 -14.78 4.15
N ASP A 113 2.88 -14.59 5.11
CA ASP A 113 1.53 -15.15 5.09
C ASP A 113 0.69 -14.58 3.95
N ILE A 114 1.04 -13.38 3.45
CA ILE A 114 0.42 -12.75 2.30
C ILE A 114 0.50 -13.66 1.07
N PHE A 115 1.65 -14.30 0.84
CA PHE A 115 1.85 -15.16 -0.33
C PHE A 115 0.90 -16.36 -0.34
N ALA A 116 0.62 -16.96 0.81
CA ALA A 116 -0.29 -18.09 0.92
C ALA A 116 -1.72 -17.74 0.50
N HIS A 117 -2.13 -16.50 0.70
CA HIS A 117 -3.49 -16.03 0.39
C HIS A 117 -3.65 -15.41 -1.00
N LEU A 118 -2.56 -14.96 -1.63
CA LEU A 118 -2.61 -14.39 -2.98
C LEU A 118 -3.14 -15.39 -4.01
N GLY A 119 -2.64 -16.63 -3.97
CA GLY A 119 -3.08 -17.69 -4.88
C GLY A 119 -4.58 -17.96 -4.77
N GLN A 120 -5.13 -17.92 -3.55
CA GLN A 120 -6.57 -18.09 -3.31
C GLN A 120 -7.38 -16.94 -3.90
N ILE A 121 -6.91 -15.70 -3.74
CA ILE A 121 -7.57 -14.51 -4.30
C ILE A 121 -7.61 -14.60 -5.83
N PHE A 122 -6.50 -14.97 -6.46
CA PHE A 122 -6.45 -15.16 -7.91
C PHE A 122 -7.39 -16.26 -8.38
N ALA A 123 -7.38 -17.42 -7.73
CA ALA A 123 -8.23 -18.54 -8.10
C ALA A 123 -9.74 -18.23 -8.00
N GLU A 124 -10.15 -17.40 -7.05
CA GLU A 124 -11.53 -16.95 -6.88
C GLU A 124 -11.99 -15.97 -7.97
N ASN A 125 -11.06 -15.22 -8.56
CA ASN A 125 -11.33 -14.21 -9.59
C ASN A 125 -11.01 -14.69 -11.01
N ASP A 126 -10.59 -15.91 -11.19
CA ASP A 126 -10.19 -16.51 -12.47
C ASP A 126 -11.40 -17.10 -13.27
N ARG A 127 -12.62 -16.64 -12.94
CA ARG A 127 -13.87 -17.14 -13.53
C ARG A 127 -14.53 -16.13 -14.45
#